data_43e5aeb932a1633466553d24666fe327
#
_entry.id   43e5aeb932a1633466553d24666fe327
#
_cell.length_a   1.000
_cell.length_b   1.000
_cell.length_c   1.000
_cell.angle_alpha   90.00
_cell.angle_beta   90.00
_cell.angle_gamma   90.00
#
_symmetry.space_group_name_H-M   'P 1'
#
loop_
_entity.id
_entity.type
_entity.pdbx_description
1 polymer ?
#
loop_
_entity_poly.entity_id
_entity_poly.type
_entity_poly.pdbx_seq_one_letter_code
_entity_poly.pdbx_strand_id
1 'polypeptide(L)'
;KDSQWVFTGLLAINIKDGSVVNLEKVANGIMTPFWPAAESNQLCYQNKNGVYQLNLKSSESKVLLIKSGEKNAPIIDCLIKDGYSYIIKQSKNQSVVIIAKPGETKELGIINLPRLANYSFINSDSKWLNVLDNNNHKLMLIDVNLPWTSQYTLKNISNQANVSYWIDSHRLLYANDFEIWLYDTTTNKDTLLTRIGHTINNVFWHPSRNYIIFATDSNINSLELDNRERHNITQLLEMPIVGKAEMDKAGKTINFFGQIGQKEGYWQLEL
;
A
#
# COMPACT_ATOMS: atom_id res chain seq x y z
N LYS A 1 9.47 -3.39 2.03
CA LYS A 1 10.31 -2.19 2.30
C LYS A 1 10.79 -2.31 3.71
N ASP A 2 12.07 -1.99 3.95
CA ASP A 2 12.72 -2.07 5.25
C ASP A 2 12.10 -1.08 6.23
N SER A 3 10.90 -1.41 6.71
CA SER A 3 10.31 -0.67 7.81
C SER A 3 11.21 -0.87 9.02
N GLN A 4 11.93 0.18 9.40
CA GLN A 4 12.79 0.16 10.59
C GLN A 4 11.99 0.33 11.89
N TRP A 5 10.69 0.54 11.77
CA TRP A 5 9.82 0.89 12.88
C TRP A 5 8.62 -0.05 13.00
N VAL A 6 8.33 -0.44 14.22
CA VAL A 6 7.13 -1.20 14.59
C VAL A 6 6.29 -0.34 15.54
N PHE A 7 4.98 -0.38 15.36
CA PHE A 7 4.03 0.30 16.23
C PHE A 7 3.38 -0.66 17.21
N THR A 8 3.30 -0.22 18.45
CA THR A 8 2.47 -0.85 19.47
C THR A 8 1.71 0.25 20.21
N GLY A 9 0.43 0.43 19.91
CA GLY A 9 -0.37 1.54 20.41
C GLY A 9 0.22 2.90 20.00
N LEU A 10 0.61 3.72 20.98
CA LEU A 10 1.22 5.04 20.76
C LEU A 10 2.76 5.02 20.88
N LEU A 11 3.39 3.87 20.74
CA LEU A 11 4.84 3.74 20.72
C LEU A 11 5.30 3.35 19.32
N ALA A 12 6.31 4.04 18.80
CA ALA A 12 7.07 3.64 17.64
C ALA A 12 8.44 3.11 18.10
N ILE A 13 8.78 1.89 17.73
CA ILE A 13 10.01 1.19 18.14
C ILE A 13 10.86 0.95 16.89
N ASN A 14 12.08 1.45 16.89
CA ASN A 14 13.05 1.16 15.84
C ASN A 14 13.65 -0.24 16.06
N ILE A 15 13.45 -1.13 15.10
CA ILE A 15 13.91 -2.52 15.21
C ILE A 15 15.43 -2.69 15.04
N LYS A 16 16.14 -1.66 14.50
CA LYS A 16 17.59 -1.72 14.32
C LYS A 16 18.38 -1.39 15.59
N ASP A 17 17.94 -0.36 16.30
CA ASP A 17 18.69 0.20 17.44
C ASP A 17 17.88 0.16 18.75
N GLY A 18 16.64 -0.30 18.71
CA GLY A 18 15.76 -0.37 19.86
C GLY A 18 15.26 0.99 20.37
N SER A 19 15.51 2.09 19.63
CA SER A 19 15.02 3.41 20.04
C SER A 19 13.51 3.47 20.05
N VAL A 20 12.95 4.17 21.05
CA VAL A 20 11.48 4.26 21.24
C VAL A 20 11.03 5.70 21.18
N VAL A 21 10.06 5.98 20.34
CA VAL A 21 9.36 7.28 20.27
C VAL A 21 7.97 7.13 20.85
N ASN A 22 7.71 7.89 21.94
CA ASN A 22 6.37 8.00 22.50
C ASN A 22 5.59 9.07 21.73
N LEU A 23 4.66 8.61 20.89
CA LEU A 23 3.90 9.47 19.98
C LEU A 23 2.96 10.43 20.73
N GLU A 24 2.43 10.03 21.88
CA GLU A 24 1.57 10.88 22.70
C GLU A 24 2.32 12.11 23.22
N LYS A 25 3.56 11.90 23.69
CA LYS A 25 4.41 12.99 24.17
C LYS A 25 4.85 13.94 23.06
N VAL A 26 5.22 13.35 21.90
CA VAL A 26 5.74 14.12 20.76
C VAL A 26 4.63 14.92 20.08
N ALA A 27 3.45 14.36 19.93
CA ALA A 27 2.38 14.95 19.11
C ALA A 27 1.26 15.66 19.88
N ASN A 28 1.31 15.63 21.20
CA ASN A 28 0.39 16.40 22.07
C ASN A 28 -1.10 16.14 21.75
N GLY A 29 -1.57 14.91 22.03
CA GLY A 29 -2.97 14.52 21.81
C GLY A 29 -3.22 13.94 20.40
N ILE A 30 -2.41 12.99 19.99
CA ILE A 30 -2.66 12.17 18.79
C ILE A 30 -4.03 11.51 18.87
N MET A 31 -4.86 11.71 17.87
CA MET A 31 -6.12 10.99 17.72
C MET A 31 -5.93 9.68 16.92
N THR A 32 -5.17 9.73 15.84
CA THR A 32 -4.93 8.57 14.98
C THR A 32 -3.59 8.72 14.25
N PRO A 33 -2.63 7.82 14.45
CA PRO A 33 -1.42 7.77 13.65
C PRO A 33 -1.67 7.05 12.32
N PHE A 34 -1.10 7.54 11.23
CA PHE A 34 -1.12 6.92 9.92
C PHE A 34 0.31 6.75 9.41
N TRP A 35 0.58 5.60 8.85
CA TRP A 35 1.89 5.30 8.29
C TRP A 35 1.93 5.70 6.83
N PRO A 36 2.72 6.70 6.44
CA PRO A 36 2.86 7.01 5.03
C PRO A 36 3.60 5.86 4.35
N ALA A 37 2.97 5.36 3.31
CA ALA A 37 3.40 4.14 2.66
C ALA A 37 4.78 4.22 1.98
N ALA A 38 5.32 5.41 1.72
CA ALA A 38 6.52 5.58 0.90
C ALA A 38 7.84 5.77 1.68
N GLU A 39 7.81 6.29 2.91
CA GLU A 39 9.04 6.63 3.64
C GLU A 39 9.09 5.99 5.03
N SER A 40 10.11 5.17 5.25
CA SER A 40 10.25 4.31 6.43
C SER A 40 10.42 5.05 7.78
N ASN A 41 10.66 6.36 7.76
CA ASN A 41 10.91 7.16 8.97
C ASN A 41 9.89 8.27 9.21
N GLN A 42 8.81 8.30 8.42
CA GLN A 42 7.82 9.36 8.51
C GLN A 42 6.46 8.82 8.91
N LEU A 43 5.75 9.57 9.71
CA LEU A 43 4.42 9.28 10.21
C LEU A 43 3.50 10.45 9.94
N CYS A 44 2.32 10.21 9.40
CA CYS A 44 1.23 11.17 9.46
C CYS A 44 0.42 10.92 10.73
N TYR A 45 -0.05 11.99 11.35
CA TYR A 45 -1.01 11.90 12.45
C TYR A 45 -1.98 13.06 12.43
N GLN A 46 -3.17 12.84 12.98
CA GLN A 46 -4.18 13.86 13.18
C GLN A 46 -4.28 14.22 14.66
N ASN A 47 -4.38 15.51 14.95
CA ASN A 47 -4.83 16.02 16.24
C ASN A 47 -5.91 17.10 16.04
N LYS A 48 -6.37 17.73 17.14
CA LYS A 48 -7.40 18.78 17.11
C LYS A 48 -7.04 20.00 16.23
N ASN A 49 -5.76 20.23 15.95
CA ASN A 49 -5.29 21.42 15.23
C ASN A 49 -5.08 21.14 13.73
N GLY A 50 -4.97 19.88 13.33
CA GLY A 50 -4.77 19.51 11.93
C GLY A 50 -4.09 18.17 11.72
N VAL A 51 -3.58 17.98 10.51
CA VAL A 51 -2.78 16.82 10.08
C VAL A 51 -1.32 17.22 10.03
N TYR A 52 -0.49 16.39 10.59
CA TYR A 52 0.94 16.63 10.70
C TYR A 52 1.73 15.45 10.15
N GLN A 53 2.90 15.76 9.63
CA GLN A 53 3.96 14.81 9.36
C GLN A 53 4.99 14.87 10.48
N LEU A 54 5.41 13.74 10.99
CA LEU A 54 6.45 13.58 12.01
C LEU A 54 7.59 12.75 11.43
N ASN A 55 8.82 13.23 11.58
CA ASN A 55 10.00 12.43 11.34
C ASN A 55 10.39 11.70 12.63
N LEU A 56 10.35 10.37 12.62
CA LEU A 56 10.64 9.55 13.80
C LEU A 56 12.09 9.57 14.23
N LYS A 57 13.04 9.85 13.32
CA LYS A 57 14.47 9.96 13.67
C LYS A 57 14.79 11.23 14.42
N SER A 58 14.14 12.31 14.07
CA SER A 58 14.38 13.63 14.67
C SER A 58 13.21 14.09 15.53
N SER A 59 12.43 13.23 16.10
CA SER A 59 11.17 13.41 16.87
C SER A 59 10.63 14.84 17.11
N GLU A 60 11.40 15.86 16.81
CA GLU A 60 11.11 17.28 16.96
C GLU A 60 10.55 17.95 15.70
N SER A 61 10.81 17.42 14.51
CA SER A 61 10.36 18.06 13.28
C SER A 61 8.93 17.65 12.92
N LYS A 62 8.00 18.52 13.26
CA LYS A 62 6.58 18.41 12.90
C LYS A 62 6.29 19.37 11.76
N VAL A 63 5.79 18.86 10.68
CA VAL A 63 5.33 19.68 9.56
C VAL A 63 3.82 19.61 9.49
N LEU A 64 3.16 20.77 9.60
CA LEU A 64 1.72 20.86 9.39
C LEU A 64 1.43 20.64 7.91
N LEU A 65 0.58 19.65 7.61
CA LEU A 65 0.11 19.33 6.26
C LEU A 65 -1.18 20.08 5.94
N ILE A 66 -2.16 20.00 6.83
CA ILE A 66 -3.46 20.66 6.69
C ILE A 66 -3.94 21.15 8.05
N LYS A 67 -4.42 22.39 8.12
CA LYS A 67 -5.13 22.87 9.31
C LYS A 67 -6.46 22.14 9.48
N SER A 68 -6.87 21.93 10.72
CA SER A 68 -8.21 21.45 11.02
C SER A 68 -9.20 22.52 10.52
N GLY A 69 -9.89 22.19 9.43
CA GLY A 69 -10.98 23.01 8.93
C GLY A 69 -12.23 22.83 9.79
N GLU A 70 -13.21 23.72 9.59
CA GLU A 70 -14.52 23.62 10.22
C GLU A 70 -15.11 22.23 10.01
N LYS A 71 -15.48 21.57 11.12
CA LYS A 71 -16.05 20.24 11.20
C LYS A 71 -15.05 19.09 10.89
N ASN A 72 -14.37 18.68 11.91
CA ASN A 72 -13.71 17.39 12.21
C ASN A 72 -14.10 16.19 11.32
N ALA A 73 -13.99 16.32 10.00
CA ALA A 73 -14.12 15.17 9.14
C ALA A 73 -12.90 14.26 9.40
N PRO A 74 -13.11 13.01 9.79
CA PRO A 74 -12.02 12.11 10.12
C PRO A 74 -11.14 11.91 8.89
N ILE A 75 -9.84 11.89 9.14
CA ILE A 75 -8.89 11.43 8.17
C ILE A 75 -8.87 9.91 8.21
N ILE A 76 -8.94 9.31 7.04
CA ILE A 76 -8.96 7.87 6.87
C ILE A 76 -7.55 7.35 6.63
N ASP A 77 -6.78 8.06 5.77
CA ASP A 77 -5.43 7.66 5.41
C ASP A 77 -4.60 8.85 4.92
N CYS A 78 -3.28 8.70 4.90
CA CYS A 78 -2.32 9.70 4.45
C CYS A 78 -1.16 9.04 3.71
N LEU A 79 -0.78 9.61 2.58
CA LEU A 79 0.38 9.22 1.78
C LEU A 79 1.25 10.44 1.50
N ILE A 80 2.57 10.30 1.69
CA ILE A 80 3.55 11.29 1.26
C ILE A 80 4.30 10.73 0.07
N LYS A 81 4.29 11.48 -1.03
CA LYS A 81 4.89 11.06 -2.29
C LYS A 81 5.29 12.28 -3.13
N ASP A 82 6.48 12.23 -3.72
CA ASP A 82 7.01 13.25 -4.63
C ASP A 82 6.97 14.68 -4.05
N GLY A 83 7.19 14.80 -2.72
CA GLY A 83 7.17 16.08 -2.02
C GLY A 83 5.77 16.64 -1.73
N TYR A 84 4.72 15.87 -2.00
CA TYR A 84 3.33 16.22 -1.69
C TYR A 84 2.73 15.24 -0.69
N SER A 85 1.72 15.73 0.03
CA SER A 85 0.90 14.91 0.93
C SER A 85 -0.48 14.72 0.31
N TYR A 86 -0.92 13.49 0.29
CA TYR A 86 -2.25 13.07 -0.16
C TYR A 86 -2.99 12.53 1.05
N ILE A 87 -4.16 13.07 1.32
CA ILE A 87 -4.89 12.79 2.55
C ILE A 87 -6.32 12.41 2.21
N ILE A 88 -6.72 11.19 2.55
CA ILE A 88 -8.10 10.75 2.40
C ILE A 88 -8.91 11.27 3.57
N LYS A 89 -9.89 12.11 3.26
CA LYS A 89 -10.87 12.65 4.21
C LYS A 89 -12.24 12.10 3.90
N GLN A 90 -13.01 11.77 4.94
CA GLN A 90 -14.38 11.31 4.79
C GLN A 90 -15.32 12.25 5.53
N SER A 91 -16.24 12.85 4.79
CA SER A 91 -17.39 13.58 5.34
C SER A 91 -18.60 12.64 5.43
N LYS A 92 -19.74 13.15 5.95
CA LYS A 92 -20.98 12.36 6.01
C LYS A 92 -21.46 11.86 4.64
N ASN A 93 -21.17 12.59 3.57
CA ASN A 93 -21.74 12.35 2.25
C ASN A 93 -20.70 12.06 1.16
N GLN A 94 -19.41 12.22 1.44
CA GLN A 94 -18.37 12.16 0.42
C GLN A 94 -17.01 11.79 1.00
N SER A 95 -16.24 11.05 0.24
CA SER A 95 -14.81 10.83 0.45
C SER A 95 -14.02 11.62 -0.59
N VAL A 96 -12.92 12.24 -0.16
CA VAL A 96 -12.05 13.06 -1.03
C VAL A 96 -10.58 12.77 -0.74
N VAL A 97 -9.74 12.92 -1.76
CA VAL A 97 -8.29 13.03 -1.57
C VAL A 97 -7.93 14.51 -1.61
N ILE A 98 -7.33 15.01 -0.55
CA ILE A 98 -6.78 16.36 -0.47
C ILE A 98 -5.31 16.31 -0.80
N ILE A 99 -4.87 17.23 -1.65
CA ILE A 99 -3.46 17.42 -2.01
C ILE A 99 -2.93 18.62 -1.25
N ALA A 100 -1.85 18.43 -0.53
CA ALA A 100 -1.17 19.48 0.21
C ALA A 100 0.36 19.40 0.01
N LYS A 101 1.03 20.52 0.18
CA LYS A 101 2.49 20.55 0.20
C LYS A 101 2.97 20.75 1.63
N PRO A 102 3.87 19.91 2.15
CA PRO A 102 4.39 20.03 3.50
C PRO A 102 4.91 21.44 3.78
N GLY A 103 4.49 22.03 4.91
CA GLY A 103 4.86 23.40 5.29
C GLY A 103 4.00 24.51 4.68
N GLU A 104 3.15 24.21 3.69
CA GLU A 104 2.12 25.12 3.20
C GLU A 104 0.81 24.84 3.91
N THR A 105 0.14 25.91 4.40
CA THR A 105 -1.11 25.76 5.18
C THR A 105 -2.36 25.71 4.31
N LYS A 106 -2.20 25.75 2.99
CA LYS A 106 -3.28 25.79 2.01
C LYS A 106 -3.39 24.46 1.28
N GLU A 107 -4.61 23.97 1.14
CA GLU A 107 -4.93 22.85 0.26
C GLU A 107 -4.66 23.25 -1.18
N LEU A 108 -3.88 22.47 -1.91
CA LEU A 108 -3.56 22.71 -3.31
C LEU A 108 -4.67 22.21 -4.22
N GLY A 109 -5.30 21.13 -3.87
CA GLY A 109 -6.35 20.52 -4.69
C GLY A 109 -7.15 19.46 -3.96
N ILE A 110 -8.31 19.13 -4.54
CA ILE A 110 -9.25 18.13 -4.03
C ILE A 110 -9.66 17.22 -5.18
N ILE A 111 -9.59 15.91 -4.95
CA ILE A 111 -10.06 14.87 -5.87
C ILE A 111 -11.24 14.19 -5.21
N ASN A 112 -12.40 14.23 -5.86
CA ASN A 112 -13.59 13.56 -5.40
C ASN A 112 -13.53 12.06 -5.69
N LEU A 113 -13.72 11.23 -4.66
CA LEU A 113 -13.83 9.79 -4.84
C LEU A 113 -15.25 9.39 -5.21
N PRO A 114 -15.45 8.31 -6.01
CA PRO A 114 -16.73 8.01 -6.66
C PRO A 114 -17.89 7.72 -5.69
N ARG A 115 -17.60 7.27 -4.49
CA ARG A 115 -18.62 6.89 -3.48
C ARG A 115 -18.13 7.17 -2.08
N LEU A 116 -19.06 7.08 -1.14
CA LEU A 116 -18.73 7.06 0.27
C LEU A 116 -18.33 5.63 0.65
N ALA A 117 -17.05 5.41 0.95
CA ALA A 117 -16.50 4.11 1.31
C ALA A 117 -15.28 4.27 2.22
N ASN A 118 -14.85 3.18 2.82
CA ASN A 118 -13.59 3.13 3.55
C ASN A 118 -12.44 2.95 2.56
N TYR A 119 -11.74 4.02 2.27
CA TYR A 119 -10.62 4.04 1.34
C TYR A 119 -9.27 3.95 2.08
N SER A 120 -8.29 3.34 1.41
CA SER A 120 -6.89 3.38 1.82
C SER A 120 -5.96 3.59 0.63
N PHE A 121 -4.79 4.18 0.88
CA PHE A 121 -3.71 4.17 -0.09
C PHE A 121 -2.99 2.82 -0.07
N ILE A 122 -2.71 2.30 -1.26
CA ILE A 122 -1.76 1.21 -1.42
C ILE A 122 -0.43 1.81 -1.85
N ASN A 123 0.64 1.44 -1.17
CA ASN A 123 1.97 1.94 -1.49
C ASN A 123 2.41 1.53 -2.89
N SER A 124 2.99 2.47 -3.60
CA SER A 124 3.44 2.26 -4.97
C SER A 124 4.62 3.16 -5.29
N ASP A 125 5.64 2.59 -5.91
CA ASP A 125 6.77 3.34 -6.49
C ASP A 125 6.43 3.90 -7.87
N SER A 126 5.23 3.63 -8.40
CA SER A 126 4.75 4.18 -9.67
C SER A 126 4.32 5.65 -9.52
N LYS A 127 4.16 6.35 -10.64
CA LYS A 127 3.60 7.72 -10.65
C LYS A 127 2.14 7.79 -10.18
N TRP A 128 1.44 6.67 -10.15
CA TRP A 128 0.02 6.59 -9.79
C TRP A 128 -0.18 6.61 -8.27
N LEU A 129 -1.23 7.29 -7.82
CA LEU A 129 -1.78 7.06 -6.49
C LEU A 129 -2.73 5.86 -6.59
N ASN A 130 -2.46 4.85 -5.80
CA ASN A 130 -3.32 3.67 -5.72
C ASN A 130 -4.27 3.85 -4.54
N VAL A 131 -5.55 3.93 -4.82
CA VAL A 131 -6.61 4.09 -3.82
C VAL A 131 -7.51 2.86 -3.86
N LEU A 132 -7.57 2.11 -2.77
CA LEU A 132 -8.42 0.94 -2.62
C LEU A 132 -9.71 1.31 -1.88
N ASP A 133 -10.85 0.99 -2.48
CA ASP A 133 -12.14 0.91 -1.80
C ASP A 133 -12.20 -0.42 -1.04
N ASN A 134 -11.94 -0.39 0.26
CA ASN A 134 -11.89 -1.59 1.11
C ASN A 134 -13.25 -2.28 1.28
N ASN A 135 -14.36 -1.59 1.00
CA ASN A 135 -15.69 -2.17 1.09
C ASN A 135 -16.02 -3.05 -0.13
N ASN A 136 -15.56 -2.64 -1.30
CA ASN A 136 -15.89 -3.30 -2.58
C ASN A 136 -14.68 -3.95 -3.24
N HIS A 137 -13.49 -3.86 -2.64
CA HIS A 137 -12.22 -4.33 -3.20
C HIS A 137 -11.95 -3.74 -4.60
N LYS A 138 -12.31 -2.45 -4.80
CA LYS A 138 -12.11 -1.76 -6.07
C LYS A 138 -10.89 -0.85 -6.00
N LEU A 139 -9.93 -1.11 -6.87
CA LEU A 139 -8.71 -0.33 -6.98
C LEU A 139 -8.89 0.79 -8.01
N MET A 140 -8.53 2.00 -7.60
CA MET A 140 -8.48 3.18 -8.45
C MET A 140 -7.04 3.65 -8.58
N LEU A 141 -6.65 4.00 -9.79
CA LEU A 141 -5.36 4.59 -10.11
C LEU A 141 -5.58 6.05 -10.46
N ILE A 142 -4.95 6.95 -9.72
CA ILE A 142 -5.07 8.39 -9.92
C ILE A 142 -3.71 8.93 -10.34
N ASP A 143 -3.63 9.50 -11.55
CA ASP A 143 -2.48 10.22 -12.05
C ASP A 143 -2.75 11.72 -11.91
N VAL A 144 -1.95 12.41 -11.11
CA VAL A 144 -2.09 13.85 -10.86
C VAL A 144 -0.99 14.60 -11.58
N ASN A 145 -1.35 15.72 -12.19
CA ASN A 145 -0.36 16.63 -12.78
C ASN A 145 0.25 17.51 -11.69
N LEU A 146 1.55 17.36 -11.45
CA LEU A 146 2.28 18.14 -10.47
C LEU A 146 3.22 19.14 -11.19
N PRO A 147 3.35 20.41 -10.73
CA PRO A 147 2.54 20.99 -9.67
C PRO A 147 1.05 20.96 -9.98
N TRP A 148 0.19 20.97 -8.96
CA TRP A 148 -1.26 20.76 -9.10
C TRP A 148 -1.90 21.78 -10.06
N THR A 149 -2.56 21.29 -11.11
CA THR A 149 -3.22 22.09 -12.14
C THR A 149 -4.74 21.89 -12.20
N SER A 150 -5.33 21.30 -11.18
CA SER A 150 -6.75 20.86 -11.16
C SER A 150 -7.07 19.76 -12.17
N GLN A 151 -6.06 19.13 -12.75
CA GLN A 151 -6.23 18.03 -13.70
C GLN A 151 -5.68 16.72 -13.11
N TYR A 152 -6.42 15.67 -13.28
CA TYR A 152 -5.99 14.32 -12.95
C TYR A 152 -6.67 13.31 -13.87
N THR A 153 -6.03 12.16 -14.03
CA THR A 153 -6.63 11.01 -14.71
C THR A 153 -6.97 9.95 -13.66
N LEU A 154 -8.22 9.51 -13.67
CA LEU A 154 -8.69 8.43 -12.81
C LEU A 154 -9.00 7.20 -13.66
N LYS A 155 -8.37 6.08 -13.34
CA LYS A 155 -8.62 4.77 -13.94
C LYS A 155 -9.15 3.83 -12.88
N ASN A 156 -10.29 3.21 -13.15
CA ASN A 156 -10.86 2.18 -12.30
C ASN A 156 -10.44 0.82 -12.82
N ILE A 157 -9.87 0.00 -11.95
CA ILE A 157 -9.65 -1.41 -12.26
C ILE A 157 -10.99 -2.11 -12.25
N SER A 158 -11.31 -2.84 -13.32
CA SER A 158 -12.64 -3.44 -13.52
C SER A 158 -12.93 -4.57 -12.55
N ASN A 159 -11.91 -5.40 -12.27
CA ASN A 159 -12.03 -6.53 -11.37
C ASN A 159 -11.76 -6.13 -9.91
N GLN A 160 -12.10 -7.01 -8.98
CA GLN A 160 -11.71 -6.82 -7.59
C GLN A 160 -10.19 -7.00 -7.44
N ALA A 161 -9.61 -6.27 -6.49
CA ALA A 161 -8.19 -6.33 -6.17
C ALA A 161 -8.00 -6.34 -4.65
N ASN A 162 -7.49 -7.43 -4.11
CA ASN A 162 -7.14 -7.54 -2.69
C ASN A 162 -5.67 -7.19 -2.47
N VAL A 163 -4.83 -7.51 -3.45
CA VAL A 163 -3.39 -7.24 -3.46
C VAL A 163 -2.97 -6.70 -4.81
N SER A 164 -1.96 -5.84 -4.82
CA SER A 164 -1.42 -5.29 -6.06
C SER A 164 0.08 -5.00 -5.97
N TYR A 165 0.77 -5.10 -7.09
CA TYR A 165 2.20 -4.88 -7.21
C TYR A 165 2.52 -4.20 -8.56
N TRP A 166 3.22 -3.08 -8.55
CA TRP A 166 3.69 -2.43 -9.78
C TRP A 166 4.96 -3.11 -10.30
N ILE A 167 4.90 -3.54 -11.54
CA ILE A 167 6.03 -4.14 -12.25
C ILE A 167 6.97 -3.05 -12.76
N ASP A 168 6.37 -2.02 -13.32
CA ASP A 168 7.03 -0.83 -13.84
C ASP A 168 6.05 0.37 -13.81
N SER A 169 6.36 1.46 -14.50
CA SER A 169 5.52 2.67 -14.53
C SER A 169 4.16 2.47 -15.21
N HIS A 170 3.96 1.38 -15.94
CA HIS A 170 2.77 1.18 -16.79
C HIS A 170 2.00 -0.10 -16.47
N ARG A 171 2.64 -1.12 -15.89
CA ARG A 171 2.04 -2.43 -15.65
C ARG A 171 1.84 -2.70 -14.18
N LEU A 172 0.60 -2.99 -13.83
CA LEU A 172 0.15 -3.35 -12.50
C LEU A 172 -0.27 -4.81 -12.48
N LEU A 173 0.39 -5.59 -11.64
CA LEU A 173 -0.05 -6.93 -11.26
C LEU A 173 -1.03 -6.79 -10.10
N TYR A 174 -2.19 -7.44 -10.17
CA TYR A 174 -3.13 -7.45 -9.07
C TYR A 174 -3.86 -8.80 -8.99
N ALA A 175 -4.38 -9.13 -7.82
CA ALA A 175 -5.14 -10.34 -7.62
C ALA A 175 -6.38 -10.08 -6.75
N ASN A 176 -7.45 -10.82 -7.05
CA ASN A 176 -8.55 -11.07 -6.14
C ASN A 176 -8.32 -12.41 -5.43
N ASP A 177 -9.36 -12.97 -4.78
CA ASP A 177 -9.22 -14.21 -4.02
C ASP A 177 -8.74 -15.40 -4.87
N PHE A 178 -9.07 -15.44 -6.18
CA PHE A 178 -8.87 -16.61 -7.01
C PHE A 178 -8.18 -16.33 -8.35
N GLU A 179 -7.95 -15.08 -8.71
CA GLU A 179 -7.49 -14.69 -10.04
C GLU A 179 -6.31 -13.73 -9.95
N ILE A 180 -5.32 -13.92 -10.83
CA ILE A 180 -4.19 -13.01 -11.03
C ILE A 180 -4.34 -12.33 -12.37
N TRP A 181 -4.25 -11.00 -12.35
CA TRP A 181 -4.46 -10.13 -13.49
C TRP A 181 -3.26 -9.21 -13.71
N LEU A 182 -3.04 -8.86 -14.97
CA LEU A 182 -2.10 -7.82 -15.39
C LEU A 182 -2.88 -6.68 -16.05
N TYR A 183 -2.77 -5.48 -15.48
CA TYR A 183 -3.33 -4.27 -16.06
C TYR A 183 -2.24 -3.40 -16.67
N ASP A 184 -2.41 -3.01 -17.93
CA ASP A 184 -1.54 -2.07 -18.63
C ASP A 184 -2.23 -0.70 -18.73
N THR A 185 -1.62 0.30 -18.09
CA THR A 185 -2.16 1.67 -18.05
C THR A 185 -2.04 2.39 -19.39
N THR A 186 -1.17 1.96 -20.32
CA THR A 186 -1.01 2.58 -21.63
C THR A 186 -2.11 2.13 -22.59
N THR A 187 -2.41 0.86 -22.58
CA THR A 187 -3.45 0.25 -23.44
C THR A 187 -4.82 0.21 -22.78
N ASN A 188 -4.88 0.47 -21.47
CA ASN A 188 -6.08 0.37 -20.64
C ASN A 188 -6.71 -1.02 -20.69
N LYS A 189 -5.86 -2.07 -20.70
CA LYS A 189 -6.27 -3.46 -20.88
C LYS A 189 -5.98 -4.29 -19.66
N ASP A 190 -6.96 -5.06 -19.20
CA ASP A 190 -6.82 -6.15 -18.24
C ASP A 190 -6.54 -7.47 -18.98
N THR A 191 -5.59 -8.25 -18.49
CA THR A 191 -5.29 -9.58 -18.98
C THR A 191 -5.31 -10.56 -17.81
N LEU A 192 -6.18 -11.56 -17.87
CA LEU A 192 -6.19 -12.66 -16.91
C LEU A 192 -4.95 -13.54 -17.16
N LEU A 193 -4.12 -13.73 -16.14
CA LEU A 193 -2.96 -14.59 -16.20
C LEU A 193 -3.30 -16.01 -15.74
N THR A 194 -4.03 -16.13 -14.65
CA THR A 194 -4.49 -17.43 -14.14
C THR A 194 -5.68 -17.31 -13.22
N ARG A 195 -6.40 -18.45 -13.08
CA ARG A 195 -7.44 -18.66 -12.07
C ARG A 195 -7.14 -19.96 -11.33
N ILE A 196 -7.20 -19.93 -10.01
CA ILE A 196 -6.92 -21.07 -9.14
C ILE A 196 -8.05 -21.29 -8.13
N GLY A 197 -8.10 -22.46 -7.49
CA GLY A 197 -9.14 -22.83 -6.53
C GLY A 197 -8.80 -22.51 -5.06
N HIS A 198 -7.72 -21.79 -4.81
CA HIS A 198 -7.25 -21.42 -3.48
C HIS A 198 -7.17 -19.91 -3.33
N THR A 199 -7.37 -19.39 -2.11
CA THR A 199 -7.30 -17.95 -1.84
C THR A 199 -5.89 -17.43 -2.04
N ILE A 200 -5.75 -16.40 -2.87
CA ILE A 200 -4.48 -15.72 -3.14
C ILE A 200 -4.27 -14.64 -2.08
N ASN A 201 -3.22 -14.79 -1.28
CA ASN A 201 -2.88 -13.86 -0.22
C ASN A 201 -1.88 -12.79 -0.64
N ASN A 202 -0.95 -13.14 -1.54
CA ASN A 202 0.07 -12.23 -2.05
C ASN A 202 0.45 -12.56 -3.49
N VAL A 203 0.87 -11.53 -4.24
CA VAL A 203 1.48 -11.66 -5.56
C VAL A 203 2.73 -10.79 -5.66
N PHE A 204 3.76 -11.30 -6.32
CA PHE A 204 5.03 -10.61 -6.53
C PHE A 204 5.49 -10.79 -7.96
N TRP A 205 6.07 -9.75 -8.52
CA TRP A 205 6.77 -9.85 -9.79
C TRP A 205 8.23 -10.18 -9.53
N HIS A 206 8.69 -11.32 -10.07
CA HIS A 206 10.10 -11.71 -9.92
C HIS A 206 11.00 -10.78 -10.76
N PRO A 207 12.15 -10.30 -10.23
CA PRO A 207 13.02 -9.37 -10.94
C PRO A 207 13.57 -9.87 -12.28
N SER A 208 13.68 -11.20 -12.50
CA SER A 208 14.03 -11.77 -13.79
C SER A 208 13.01 -11.48 -14.91
N ARG A 209 11.80 -11.01 -14.54
CA ARG A 209 10.66 -10.69 -15.41
C ARG A 209 10.03 -11.89 -16.13
N ASN A 210 10.42 -13.11 -15.80
CA ASN A 210 9.91 -14.32 -16.41
C ASN A 210 8.83 -15.01 -15.57
N TYR A 211 8.72 -14.64 -14.29
CA TYR A 211 7.86 -15.31 -13.34
C TYR A 211 7.10 -14.31 -12.47
N ILE A 212 5.92 -14.75 -12.06
CA ILE A 212 5.18 -14.21 -10.93
C ILE A 212 5.25 -15.24 -9.81
N ILE A 213 5.54 -14.78 -8.60
CA ILE A 213 5.43 -15.60 -7.40
C ILE A 213 4.14 -15.22 -6.69
N PHE A 214 3.37 -16.20 -6.25
CA PHE A 214 2.17 -15.94 -5.49
C PHE A 214 2.02 -16.92 -4.32
N ALA A 215 1.46 -16.43 -3.24
CA ALA A 215 1.17 -17.22 -2.04
C ALA A 215 -0.33 -17.41 -1.89
N THR A 216 -0.72 -18.62 -1.55
CA THR A 216 -2.06 -18.98 -1.11
C THR A 216 -2.07 -19.24 0.41
N ASP A 217 -3.15 -19.73 0.94
CA ASP A 217 -3.28 -20.16 2.34
C ASP A 217 -2.39 -21.35 2.72
N SER A 218 -1.96 -22.15 1.73
CA SER A 218 -1.18 -23.38 1.95
C SER A 218 0.03 -23.55 1.04
N ASN A 219 0.21 -22.69 0.03
CA ASN A 219 1.27 -22.88 -0.97
C ASN A 219 1.96 -21.58 -1.33
N ILE A 220 3.24 -21.68 -1.70
CA ILE A 220 3.96 -20.66 -2.49
C ILE A 220 4.22 -21.26 -3.86
N ASN A 221 3.83 -20.54 -4.91
CA ASN A 221 3.88 -21.00 -6.28
C ASN A 221 4.60 -19.98 -7.17
N SER A 222 5.16 -20.46 -8.27
CA SER A 222 5.58 -19.62 -9.38
C SER A 222 4.66 -19.81 -10.58
N LEU A 223 4.37 -18.72 -11.27
CA LEU A 223 3.64 -18.68 -12.53
C LEU A 223 4.58 -18.21 -13.62
N GLU A 224 4.82 -19.01 -14.62
CA GLU A 224 5.64 -18.65 -15.78
C GLU A 224 4.87 -17.72 -16.72
N LEU A 225 5.53 -16.66 -17.20
CA LEU A 225 4.89 -15.66 -18.06
C LEU A 225 4.97 -15.99 -19.56
N ASP A 226 5.71 -17.01 -19.91
CA ASP A 226 5.69 -17.55 -21.27
C ASP A 226 4.32 -18.20 -21.53
N ASN A 227 3.60 -17.70 -22.51
CA ASN A 227 2.24 -18.15 -22.82
C ASN A 227 2.13 -19.03 -24.07
N ARG A 228 3.27 -19.45 -24.64
CA ARG A 228 3.31 -20.27 -25.88
C ARG A 228 2.55 -21.59 -25.71
N GLU A 229 2.58 -22.18 -24.50
CA GLU A 229 1.90 -23.45 -24.16
C GLU A 229 0.92 -23.34 -22.98
N ARG A 230 0.48 -22.16 -22.62
CA ARG A 230 -0.20 -21.73 -21.36
C ARG A 230 0.80 -21.41 -20.27
N HIS A 231 0.35 -20.59 -19.32
CA HIS A 231 1.14 -20.26 -18.13
C HIS A 231 1.31 -21.48 -17.22
N ASN A 232 2.54 -21.97 -17.08
CA ASN A 232 2.83 -23.08 -16.18
C ASN A 232 2.87 -22.58 -14.73
N ILE A 233 2.22 -23.31 -13.83
CA ILE A 233 2.28 -23.09 -12.40
C ILE A 233 3.13 -24.19 -11.79
N THR A 234 4.17 -23.79 -11.06
CA THR A 234 5.04 -24.72 -10.32
C THR A 234 4.91 -24.41 -8.82
N GLN A 235 4.59 -25.44 -8.04
CA GLN A 235 4.57 -25.35 -6.59
C GLN A 235 6.01 -25.33 -6.07
N LEU A 236 6.37 -24.25 -5.37
CA LEU A 236 7.69 -24.07 -4.76
C LEU A 236 7.72 -24.59 -3.32
N LEU A 237 6.60 -24.43 -2.61
CA LEU A 237 6.47 -24.82 -1.22
C LEU A 237 5.01 -25.18 -0.91
N GLU A 238 4.81 -26.23 -0.11
CA GLU A 238 3.52 -26.59 0.47
C GLU A 238 3.65 -26.74 1.98
N MET A 239 2.70 -26.18 2.72
CA MET A 239 2.62 -26.30 4.17
C MET A 239 1.20 -26.03 4.67
N PRO A 240 0.83 -26.46 5.88
CA PRO A 240 -0.53 -26.32 6.40
C PRO A 240 -1.03 -24.88 6.47
N ILE A 241 -0.14 -23.91 6.73
CA ILE A 241 -0.47 -22.49 6.84
C ILE A 241 0.63 -21.69 6.17
N VAL A 242 0.25 -20.87 5.20
CA VAL A 242 1.08 -19.80 4.64
C VAL A 242 0.35 -18.48 4.87
N GLY A 243 0.90 -17.66 5.74
CA GLY A 243 0.37 -16.33 6.03
C GLY A 243 0.93 -15.27 5.08
N LYS A 244 1.09 -14.07 5.61
CA LYS A 244 1.64 -12.96 4.84
C LYS A 244 3.07 -13.26 4.39
N ALA A 245 3.33 -13.09 3.10
CA ALA A 245 4.63 -13.30 2.49
C ALA A 245 5.19 -11.98 1.92
N GLU A 246 6.51 -11.87 1.88
CA GLU A 246 7.25 -10.75 1.26
C GLU A 246 8.47 -11.29 0.52
N MET A 247 8.67 -10.84 -0.70
CA MET A 247 9.86 -11.18 -1.50
C MET A 247 10.92 -10.08 -1.36
N ASP A 248 12.18 -10.47 -1.24
CA ASP A 248 13.28 -9.51 -1.25
C ASP A 248 13.42 -8.83 -2.63
N LYS A 249 14.08 -7.67 -2.66
CA LYS A 249 14.24 -6.89 -3.91
C LYS A 249 15.04 -7.59 -4.99
N ALA A 250 15.91 -8.52 -4.62
CA ALA A 250 16.71 -9.28 -5.57
C ALA A 250 15.95 -10.50 -6.12
N GLY A 251 14.81 -10.84 -5.57
CA GLY A 251 14.03 -12.02 -5.93
C GLY A 251 14.67 -13.34 -5.48
N LYS A 252 15.59 -13.30 -4.50
CA LYS A 252 16.32 -14.49 -4.06
C LYS A 252 15.65 -15.20 -2.90
N THR A 253 14.85 -14.45 -2.13
CA THR A 253 14.24 -14.99 -0.91
C THR A 253 12.81 -14.51 -0.75
N ILE A 254 11.98 -15.39 -0.20
CA ILE A 254 10.63 -15.08 0.26
C ILE A 254 10.61 -15.29 1.77
N ASN A 255 10.27 -14.25 2.52
CA ASN A 255 10.03 -14.32 3.95
C ASN A 255 8.52 -14.42 4.17
N PHE A 256 8.07 -15.35 4.98
CA PHE A 256 6.64 -15.56 5.23
C PHE A 256 6.40 -16.07 6.64
N PHE A 257 5.18 -15.83 7.15
CA PHE A 257 4.70 -16.48 8.36
C PHE A 257 4.06 -17.81 7.96
N GLY A 258 4.35 -18.88 8.69
CA GLY A 258 3.79 -20.19 8.38
C GLY A 258 4.02 -21.22 9.46
N GLN A 259 3.51 -22.43 9.23
CA GLN A 259 3.63 -23.55 10.14
C GLN A 259 4.37 -24.72 9.47
N ILE A 260 5.49 -25.16 10.07
CA ILE A 260 6.22 -26.36 9.68
C ILE A 260 6.14 -27.39 10.83
N GLY A 261 5.44 -28.49 10.60
CA GLY A 261 5.13 -29.46 11.65
C GLY A 261 4.29 -28.84 12.75
N GLN A 262 4.82 -28.79 13.99
CA GLN A 262 4.16 -28.14 15.14
C GLN A 262 4.69 -26.74 15.46
N LYS A 263 5.58 -26.20 14.63
CA LYS A 263 6.22 -24.90 14.87
C LYS A 263 5.62 -23.86 13.95
N GLU A 264 5.01 -22.85 14.54
CA GLU A 264 4.63 -21.61 13.86
C GLU A 264 5.73 -20.57 14.00
N GLY A 265 5.94 -19.77 12.95
CA GLY A 265 6.94 -18.72 12.97
C GLY A 265 7.19 -18.08 11.62
N TYR A 266 8.22 -17.24 11.59
CA TYR A 266 8.71 -16.66 10.34
C TYR A 266 9.74 -17.60 9.72
N TRP A 267 9.56 -17.81 8.42
CA TRP A 267 10.38 -18.72 7.62
C TRP A 267 10.92 -17.98 6.41
N GLN A 268 11.98 -18.52 5.84
CA GLN A 268 12.60 -18.03 4.63
C GLN A 268 12.69 -19.16 3.60
N LEU A 269 12.23 -18.90 2.39
CA LEU A 269 12.41 -19.75 1.22
C LEU A 269 13.44 -19.10 0.29
N GLU A 270 14.49 -19.80 -0.07
CA GLU A 270 15.42 -19.41 -1.11
C GLU A 270 14.89 -19.84 -2.48
N LEU A 271 14.99 -18.95 -3.50
CA LEU A 271 14.50 -19.14 -4.86
C LEU A 271 15.63 -19.49 -5.83
#